data_d771156aeb16b780a9d6aa0d9df74e75
#
_entry.id   d771156aeb16b780a9d6aa0d9df74e75
#
_cell.length_a   1.000
_cell.length_b   1.000
_cell.length_c   1.000
_cell.angle_alpha   90.00
_cell.angle_beta   90.00
_cell.angle_gamma   90.00
#
_symmetry.space_group_name_H-M   'P 1'
#
loop_
_entity.id
_entity.type
_entity.pdbx_description
1 polymer ?
#
loop_
_entity_poly.entity_id
_entity_poly.type
_entity_poly.pdbx_seq_one_letter_code
_entity_poly.pdbx_strand_id
1 'polypeptide(L)'
;IAGGDPKPVDDKQLANLDSADPVYNRERTRAILLRNGDLFERDLKSGKLTQIVRGTSPAADPQYTADGAGVQFRVGSDWFSWSRAERLVSPVALLRTAKDPDAAPDASARRDLQLRLLSTLARVKEERDATREHRNEERGADPTRAPLPVYLGEKVAIDTSVLSPDGRYLLVVTSAKDGDKRRVGKLPKYVTESGYEETDDERKRVSDEGPLPQQLKLIELATRKVTDLSFDALPGIGVDPLAAMRAARKLDPLKGNRGLRFESGDESIRWSDDGKQVAVMAQAIDNKDRWIASVDLAAARLKPVHRLTDTAWVNNRGNGFGWQPDNSTLWYQSEESGYAHIYLQPAAGAGAGNVPAAARAITSGKWEASNVEWSADGKTAYFLCNPKLPGTYEVCSSATTGGTTSGTTSGVKELTSLGGVESFALSPDGRKLLVRYSNAYMPAQIATVDSTGGAARQLTDTRSADYKARQWIAPQIVAVPSTHGADPVWAKLYRPATLEPGKKYPVVMFVHGAGYLQNVTQRFPVYFREQMFHNLLVEKGYIVLDMDYRASLGYGRNWRTAIYRQMGHPELEDYIDGVNWMVANHQGDA
;
A
#
# COMPACT_ATOMS: atom_id res chain seq x y z
N ILE A 1 -6.96 22.04 18.46
CA ILE A 1 -8.30 21.52 18.08
C ILE A 1 -9.20 21.74 19.27
N ALA A 2 -10.16 22.66 19.13
CA ALA A 2 -11.00 23.10 20.25
C ALA A 2 -12.05 22.06 20.67
N GLY A 3 -12.41 21.15 19.78
CA GLY A 3 -13.54 20.23 19.96
C GLY A 3 -14.88 20.99 19.91
N GLY A 4 -15.90 20.35 19.41
CA GLY A 4 -17.26 20.90 19.33
C GLY A 4 -18.19 19.86 18.72
N ASP A 5 -19.48 20.14 18.72
CA ASP A 5 -20.44 19.25 18.08
C ASP A 5 -20.19 19.20 16.58
N PRO A 6 -20.23 17.98 15.97
CA PRO A 6 -20.13 17.83 14.53
C PRO A 6 -21.26 18.61 13.84
N LYS A 7 -20.89 19.38 12.82
CA LYS A 7 -21.86 20.11 12.00
C LYS A 7 -21.81 19.58 10.57
N PRO A 8 -22.95 19.37 9.93
CA PRO A 8 -22.96 19.11 8.50
C PRO A 8 -22.29 20.23 7.75
N VAL A 9 -21.49 19.90 6.74
CA VAL A 9 -20.92 20.87 5.81
C VAL A 9 -21.78 20.89 4.54
N ASP A 10 -22.03 22.07 4.00
CA ASP A 10 -22.70 22.22 2.72
C ASP A 10 -21.73 21.93 1.54
N ASP A 11 -22.25 21.82 0.33
CA ASP A 11 -21.43 21.51 -0.85
C ASP A 11 -20.31 22.54 -1.09
N LYS A 12 -20.54 23.82 -0.76
CA LYS A 12 -19.52 24.87 -0.91
C LYS A 12 -18.39 24.70 0.12
N GLN A 13 -18.75 24.33 1.35
CA GLN A 13 -17.79 24.03 2.39
C GLN A 13 -17.01 22.75 2.06
N LEU A 14 -17.71 21.71 1.57
CA LEU A 14 -17.10 20.45 1.16
C LEU A 14 -16.08 20.66 0.04
N ALA A 15 -16.42 21.49 -0.97
CA ALA A 15 -15.52 21.84 -2.07
C ALA A 15 -14.22 22.54 -1.59
N ASN A 16 -14.20 23.09 -0.39
CA ASN A 16 -13.06 23.76 0.20
C ASN A 16 -12.32 22.94 1.27
N LEU A 17 -12.72 21.69 1.51
CA LEU A 17 -11.99 20.82 2.43
C LEU A 17 -10.70 20.32 1.77
N ASP A 18 -9.64 20.31 2.57
CA ASP A 18 -8.37 19.74 2.18
C ASP A 18 -8.44 18.20 2.19
N SER A 19 -7.57 17.54 1.42
CA SER A 19 -7.42 16.08 1.47
C SER A 19 -7.01 15.61 2.86
N ALA A 20 -7.37 14.38 3.18
CA ALA A 20 -7.05 13.78 4.47
C ALA A 20 -5.54 13.47 4.64
N ASP A 21 -4.80 13.35 3.53
CA ASP A 21 -3.41 12.91 3.49
C ASP A 21 -2.49 14.04 2.99
N PRO A 22 -2.14 15.01 3.85
CA PRO A 22 -1.22 16.08 3.49
C PRO A 22 0.22 15.54 3.37
N VAL A 23 0.96 16.05 2.38
CA VAL A 23 2.39 15.79 2.27
C VAL A 23 3.16 16.91 2.96
N TYR A 24 3.85 16.59 4.05
CA TYR A 24 4.64 17.57 4.80
C TYR A 24 6.05 17.73 4.21
N ASN A 25 6.58 18.97 4.28
CA ASN A 25 8.01 19.16 4.08
C ASN A 25 8.79 18.54 5.26
N ARG A 26 10.10 18.35 5.08
CA ARG A 26 10.98 17.70 6.07
C ARG A 26 10.90 18.35 7.46
N GLU A 27 10.86 19.68 7.52
CA GLU A 27 10.77 20.46 8.77
C GLU A 27 9.36 20.50 9.35
N ARG A 28 8.37 19.91 8.66
CA ARG A 28 6.94 19.93 9.03
C ARG A 28 6.40 21.34 9.29
N THR A 29 6.90 22.31 8.53
CA THR A 29 6.45 23.72 8.58
C THR A 29 5.48 24.06 7.47
N ARG A 30 5.37 23.18 6.45
CA ARG A 30 4.49 23.33 5.29
C ARG A 30 3.84 22.00 4.96
N ALA A 31 2.69 22.08 4.30
CA ALA A 31 1.96 20.91 3.82
C ALA A 31 1.44 21.15 2.40
N ILE A 32 1.62 20.18 1.51
CA ILE A 32 0.94 20.11 0.23
C ILE A 32 -0.41 19.45 0.45
N LEU A 33 -1.45 20.02 -0.11
CA LEU A 33 -2.82 19.58 0.00
C LEU A 33 -3.39 19.37 -1.39
N LEU A 34 -4.08 18.26 -1.59
CA LEU A 34 -4.83 17.99 -2.81
C LEU A 34 -6.30 18.38 -2.58
N ARG A 35 -6.87 19.15 -3.50
CA ARG A 35 -8.28 19.54 -3.43
C ARG A 35 -8.86 19.48 -4.84
N ASN A 36 -9.79 18.56 -5.09
CA ASN A 36 -10.44 18.37 -6.39
C ASN A 36 -9.46 18.20 -7.58
N GLY A 37 -8.27 17.60 -7.33
CA GLY A 37 -7.22 17.46 -8.34
C GLY A 37 -6.31 18.67 -8.51
N ASP A 38 -6.57 19.76 -7.81
CA ASP A 38 -5.68 20.92 -7.74
C ASP A 38 -4.75 20.84 -6.53
N LEU A 39 -3.56 21.43 -6.63
CA LEU A 39 -2.55 21.43 -5.57
C LEU A 39 -2.49 22.79 -4.87
N PHE A 40 -2.37 22.71 -3.55
CA PHE A 40 -2.19 23.86 -2.68
C PHE A 40 -1.02 23.60 -1.71
N GLU A 41 -0.29 24.64 -1.37
CA GLU A 41 0.66 24.63 -0.26
C GLU A 41 0.12 25.47 0.89
N ARG A 42 0.13 24.90 2.10
CA ARG A 42 -0.21 25.60 3.34
C ARG A 42 1.05 25.83 4.17
N ASP A 43 1.28 27.07 4.55
CA ASP A 43 2.24 27.40 5.60
C ASP A 43 1.58 27.15 6.97
N LEU A 44 2.13 26.21 7.74
CA LEU A 44 1.49 25.73 8.97
C LEU A 44 1.56 26.75 10.12
N LYS A 45 2.50 27.70 10.06
CA LYS A 45 2.62 28.75 11.08
C LYS A 45 1.63 29.88 10.86
N SER A 46 1.53 30.38 9.63
CA SER A 46 0.66 31.51 9.28
C SER A 46 -0.75 31.07 8.86
N GLY A 47 -0.94 29.78 8.52
CA GLY A 47 -2.16 29.25 7.92
C GLY A 47 -2.37 29.68 6.47
N LYS A 48 -1.44 30.44 5.87
CA LYS A 48 -1.56 30.94 4.50
C LYS A 48 -1.61 29.78 3.50
N LEU A 49 -2.63 29.79 2.64
CA LEU A 49 -2.82 28.84 1.56
C LEU A 49 -2.41 29.49 0.22
N THR A 50 -1.58 28.78 -0.54
CA THR A 50 -1.14 29.18 -1.87
C THR A 50 -1.55 28.11 -2.87
N GLN A 51 -2.32 28.44 -3.89
CA GLN A 51 -2.66 27.53 -4.98
C GLN A 51 -1.45 27.39 -5.90
N ILE A 52 -1.03 26.15 -6.17
CA ILE A 52 0.11 25.80 -7.03
C ILE A 52 -0.37 25.52 -8.44
N VAL A 53 -1.45 24.73 -8.57
CA VAL A 53 -2.01 24.28 -9.84
C VAL A 53 -3.50 24.57 -9.87
N ARG A 54 -3.98 24.98 -11.03
CA ARG A 54 -5.38 25.02 -11.41
C ARG A 54 -5.48 24.52 -12.84
N GLY A 55 -6.02 23.32 -13.01
CA GLY A 55 -6.03 22.67 -14.32
C GLY A 55 -7.31 21.87 -14.58
N THR A 56 -7.47 21.46 -15.83
CA THR A 56 -8.56 20.56 -16.25
C THR A 56 -8.21 19.09 -16.03
N SER A 57 -6.92 18.77 -15.90
CA SER A 57 -6.43 17.43 -15.58
C SER A 57 -5.93 17.40 -14.13
N PRO A 58 -6.27 16.38 -13.36
CA PRO A 58 -5.88 16.29 -11.96
C PRO A 58 -4.35 16.14 -11.83
N ALA A 59 -3.78 16.88 -10.89
CA ALA A 59 -2.44 16.66 -10.40
C ALA A 59 -2.42 15.45 -9.45
N ALA A 60 -1.32 14.70 -9.45
CA ALA A 60 -1.11 13.52 -8.63
C ALA A 60 0.33 13.47 -8.10
N ASP A 61 0.57 12.58 -7.15
CA ASP A 61 1.89 12.25 -6.61
C ASP A 61 2.72 13.49 -6.19
N PRO A 62 2.16 14.42 -5.40
CA PRO A 62 2.88 15.62 -5.00
C PRO A 62 3.98 15.28 -4.00
N GLN A 63 5.15 15.92 -4.19
CA GLN A 63 6.27 15.81 -3.26
C GLN A 63 7.04 17.14 -3.20
N TYR A 64 7.79 17.37 -2.11
CA TYR A 64 8.72 18.48 -2.05
C TYR A 64 10.00 18.18 -2.84
N THR A 65 10.61 19.24 -3.39
CA THR A 65 11.98 19.14 -3.93
C THR A 65 12.97 18.87 -2.80
N ALA A 66 14.09 18.22 -3.11
CA ALA A 66 15.14 17.85 -2.12
C ALA A 66 15.68 19.05 -1.32
N ASP A 67 15.71 20.23 -1.93
CA ASP A 67 16.11 21.49 -1.30
C ASP A 67 14.97 22.22 -0.56
N GLY A 68 13.74 21.66 -0.62
CA GLY A 68 12.55 22.26 -0.04
C GLY A 68 12.08 23.55 -0.72
N ALA A 69 12.71 23.98 -1.84
CA ALA A 69 12.41 25.23 -2.50
C ALA A 69 11.13 25.20 -3.34
N GLY A 70 10.65 24.01 -3.70
CA GLY A 70 9.51 23.83 -4.58
C GLY A 70 8.70 22.58 -4.31
N VAL A 71 7.76 22.32 -5.19
CA VAL A 71 6.87 21.15 -5.19
C VAL A 71 6.91 20.50 -6.56
N GLN A 72 7.12 19.20 -6.60
CA GLN A 72 7.02 18.37 -7.79
C GLN A 72 5.68 17.61 -7.78
N PHE A 73 5.12 17.37 -8.94
CA PHE A 73 3.86 16.66 -9.11
C PHE A 73 3.71 16.13 -10.53
N ARG A 74 2.80 15.19 -10.70
CA ARG A 74 2.51 14.56 -11.99
C ARG A 74 1.15 15.01 -12.53
N VAL A 75 1.08 15.23 -13.85
CA VAL A 75 -0.19 15.38 -14.59
C VAL A 75 -0.16 14.42 -15.78
N GLY A 76 -1.07 13.47 -15.81
CA GLY A 76 -0.97 12.37 -16.77
C GLY A 76 0.31 11.56 -16.56
N SER A 77 1.15 11.45 -17.58
CA SER A 77 2.47 10.81 -17.52
C SER A 77 3.63 11.80 -17.29
N ASP A 78 3.35 13.10 -17.36
CA ASP A 78 4.38 14.14 -17.33
C ASP A 78 4.58 14.67 -15.91
N TRP A 79 5.83 14.96 -15.56
CA TRP A 79 6.22 15.52 -14.28
C TRP A 79 6.55 16.99 -14.38
N PHE A 80 6.10 17.75 -13.41
CA PHE A 80 6.26 19.20 -13.29
C PHE A 80 6.89 19.56 -11.95
N SER A 81 7.52 20.74 -11.91
CA SER A 81 8.02 21.35 -10.68
C SER A 81 7.51 22.79 -10.58
N TRP A 82 7.01 23.14 -9.42
CA TRP A 82 6.67 24.52 -9.07
C TRP A 82 7.76 25.13 -8.20
N SER A 83 8.31 26.28 -8.63
CA SER A 83 9.24 27.08 -7.86
C SER A 83 8.49 28.06 -6.96
N ARG A 84 8.74 28.00 -5.65
CA ARG A 84 8.12 28.94 -4.70
C ARG A 84 8.61 30.36 -4.89
N ALA A 85 9.88 30.56 -5.24
CA ALA A 85 10.48 31.87 -5.46
C ALA A 85 9.95 32.54 -6.73
N GLU A 86 9.90 31.80 -7.83
CA GLU A 86 9.48 32.32 -9.14
C GLU A 86 7.97 32.25 -9.36
N ARG A 87 7.26 31.43 -8.57
CA ARG A 87 5.83 31.10 -8.74
C ARG A 87 5.50 30.54 -10.12
N LEU A 88 6.45 29.84 -10.71
CA LEU A 88 6.38 29.24 -12.03
C LEU A 88 6.25 27.73 -11.91
N VAL A 89 5.39 27.14 -12.72
CA VAL A 89 5.33 25.70 -12.97
C VAL A 89 6.08 25.40 -14.25
N SER A 90 7.06 24.51 -14.17
CA SER A 90 7.87 24.09 -15.32
C SER A 90 7.85 22.57 -15.47
N PRO A 91 7.82 22.03 -16.70
CA PRO A 91 7.95 20.59 -16.92
C PRO A 91 9.36 20.13 -16.55
N VAL A 92 9.46 18.98 -15.86
CA VAL A 92 10.72 18.33 -15.49
C VAL A 92 10.98 17.11 -16.37
N ALA A 93 9.95 16.29 -16.59
CA ALA A 93 10.05 15.10 -17.42
C ALA A 93 8.77 14.94 -18.27
N LEU A 94 8.94 14.82 -19.56
CA LEU A 94 7.86 14.59 -20.51
C LEU A 94 7.99 13.18 -21.07
N LEU A 95 7.06 12.29 -20.74
CA LEU A 95 7.10 10.89 -21.17
C LEU A 95 6.17 10.66 -22.38
N ARG A 96 6.63 9.88 -23.36
CA ARG A 96 5.83 9.54 -24.54
C ARG A 96 5.92 8.05 -24.85
N THR A 97 4.77 7.39 -24.96
CA THR A 97 4.64 6.00 -25.42
C THR A 97 4.47 5.97 -26.94
N ALA A 98 5.45 6.55 -27.61
CA ALA A 98 5.52 6.66 -29.08
C ALA A 98 6.95 6.39 -29.53
N LYS A 99 7.13 6.20 -30.83
CA LYS A 99 8.46 6.19 -31.43
C LYS A 99 9.03 7.60 -31.43
N ASP A 100 10.31 7.72 -31.10
CA ASP A 100 11.02 9.02 -31.22
C ASP A 100 10.99 9.46 -32.69
N PRO A 101 10.36 10.59 -33.02
CA PRO A 101 10.28 11.08 -34.40
C PRO A 101 11.65 11.43 -34.99
N ASP A 102 12.62 11.75 -34.12
CA ASP A 102 13.99 12.08 -34.51
C ASP A 102 14.92 10.85 -34.44
N ALA A 103 14.43 9.67 -34.09
CA ALA A 103 15.24 8.46 -34.05
C ALA A 103 15.82 8.11 -35.43
N ALA A 104 17.06 7.67 -35.42
CA ALA A 104 17.64 7.11 -36.65
C ALA A 104 16.78 5.93 -37.15
N PRO A 105 16.55 5.80 -38.46
CA PRO A 105 15.91 4.62 -39.01
C PRO A 105 16.62 3.33 -38.58
N ASP A 106 15.86 2.26 -38.41
CA ASP A 106 16.41 0.97 -37.97
C ASP A 106 17.59 0.55 -38.87
N ALA A 107 18.62 0.00 -38.25
CA ALA A 107 19.78 -0.54 -38.96
C ALA A 107 19.34 -1.68 -39.88
N SER A 108 19.76 -1.60 -41.15
CA SER A 108 19.55 -2.71 -42.10
C SER A 108 20.76 -2.85 -43.01
N ALA A 109 21.14 -4.07 -43.35
CA ALA A 109 22.26 -4.33 -44.24
C ALA A 109 22.11 -3.62 -45.61
N ARG A 110 20.89 -3.46 -46.09
CA ARG A 110 20.58 -2.73 -47.33
C ARG A 110 20.84 -1.24 -47.20
N ARG A 111 20.43 -0.63 -46.07
CA ARG A 111 20.69 0.79 -45.75
C ARG A 111 22.19 1.04 -45.63
N ASP A 112 22.90 0.21 -44.88
CA ASP A 112 24.33 0.35 -44.66
C ASP A 112 25.11 0.20 -45.96
N LEU A 113 24.67 -0.70 -46.84
CA LEU A 113 25.25 -0.82 -48.18
C LEU A 113 25.02 0.44 -49.03
N GLN A 114 23.81 1.01 -48.99
CA GLN A 114 23.50 2.25 -49.71
C GLN A 114 24.31 3.45 -49.18
N LEU A 115 24.45 3.58 -47.85
CA LEU A 115 25.28 4.63 -47.26
C LEU A 115 26.75 4.49 -47.60
N ARG A 116 27.28 3.26 -47.80
CA ARG A 116 28.64 3.02 -48.23
C ARG A 116 28.84 3.33 -49.73
N LEU A 117 27.84 3.04 -50.54
CA LEU A 117 27.93 3.19 -52.02
C LEU A 117 27.58 4.60 -52.47
N LEU A 118 26.79 5.35 -51.76
CA LEU A 118 26.27 6.66 -52.16
C LEU A 118 26.74 7.75 -51.19
N SER A 119 27.88 8.38 -51.52
CA SER A 119 28.48 9.46 -50.74
C SER A 119 27.54 10.62 -50.43
N THR A 120 26.64 10.93 -51.39
CA THR A 120 25.61 11.97 -51.19
C THR A 120 24.64 11.61 -50.06
N LEU A 121 24.20 10.36 -49.96
CA LEU A 121 23.33 9.88 -48.87
C LEU A 121 24.05 9.89 -47.54
N ALA A 122 25.34 9.51 -47.50
CA ALA A 122 26.15 9.58 -46.32
C ALA A 122 26.27 11.00 -45.80
N ARG A 123 26.58 11.98 -46.70
CA ARG A 123 26.66 13.41 -46.36
C ARG A 123 25.35 13.96 -45.84
N VAL A 124 24.24 13.71 -46.53
CA VAL A 124 22.89 14.14 -46.09
C VAL A 124 22.55 13.59 -44.73
N LYS A 125 22.94 12.33 -44.43
CA LYS A 125 22.76 11.75 -43.09
C LYS A 125 23.59 12.50 -42.06
N GLU A 126 24.88 12.74 -42.33
CA GLU A 126 25.77 13.47 -41.41
C GLU A 126 25.27 14.87 -41.11
N GLU A 127 24.88 15.64 -42.14
CA GLU A 127 24.32 16.99 -42.00
C GLU A 127 23.03 17.01 -41.18
N ARG A 128 22.14 16.04 -41.42
CA ARG A 128 20.91 15.90 -40.64
C ARG A 128 21.19 15.53 -39.16
N ASP A 129 22.09 14.60 -38.94
CA ASP A 129 22.44 14.14 -37.58
C ASP A 129 23.15 15.27 -36.81
N ALA A 130 24.08 16.02 -37.43
CA ALA A 130 24.73 17.17 -36.84
C ALA A 130 23.71 18.31 -36.54
N THR A 131 22.80 18.62 -37.46
CA THR A 131 21.76 19.63 -37.25
C THR A 131 20.84 19.25 -36.08
N ARG A 132 20.47 17.96 -35.96
CA ARG A 132 19.67 17.48 -34.85
C ARG A 132 20.43 17.61 -33.53
N GLU A 133 21.69 17.20 -33.49
CA GLU A 133 22.56 17.28 -32.32
C GLU A 133 22.70 18.72 -31.83
N HIS A 134 23.05 19.63 -32.74
CA HIS A 134 23.17 21.08 -32.48
C HIS A 134 21.84 21.66 -31.92
N ARG A 135 20.72 21.37 -32.56
CA ARG A 135 19.40 21.82 -32.10
C ARG A 135 19.08 21.30 -30.68
N ASN A 136 19.47 20.06 -30.37
CA ASN A 136 19.24 19.47 -29.05
C ASN A 136 20.15 20.09 -28.00
N GLU A 137 21.42 20.40 -28.36
CA GLU A 137 22.36 21.11 -27.51
C GLU A 137 21.88 22.55 -27.19
N GLU A 138 21.49 23.31 -28.21
CA GLU A 138 20.92 24.65 -28.05
C GLU A 138 19.69 24.64 -27.13
N ARG A 139 18.79 23.67 -27.35
CA ARG A 139 17.59 23.55 -26.53
C ARG A 139 17.92 23.14 -25.10
N GLY A 140 18.88 22.24 -24.89
CA GLY A 140 19.33 21.82 -23.56
C GLY A 140 20.07 22.93 -22.80
N ALA A 141 20.70 23.86 -23.51
CA ALA A 141 21.38 25.01 -22.92
C ALA A 141 20.45 26.17 -22.53
N ASP A 142 19.21 26.19 -23.04
CA ASP A 142 18.22 27.24 -22.75
C ASP A 142 17.27 26.83 -21.61
N PRO A 143 17.48 27.34 -20.38
CA PRO A 143 16.67 26.96 -19.21
C PRO A 143 15.23 27.50 -19.28
N THR A 144 14.91 28.37 -20.26
CA THR A 144 13.55 28.90 -20.43
C THR A 144 12.65 27.98 -21.26
N ARG A 145 13.23 26.95 -21.87
CA ARG A 145 12.48 26.01 -22.74
C ARG A 145 12.17 24.71 -21.99
N ALA A 146 11.00 24.14 -22.32
CA ALA A 146 10.63 22.81 -21.83
C ALA A 146 11.67 21.75 -22.24
N PRO A 147 11.96 20.76 -21.39
CA PRO A 147 12.88 19.67 -21.74
C PRO A 147 12.36 18.87 -22.93
N LEU A 148 13.25 18.21 -23.64
CA LEU A 148 12.86 17.29 -24.70
C LEU A 148 12.15 16.07 -24.10
N PRO A 149 11.11 15.52 -24.76
CA PRO A 149 10.44 14.32 -24.33
C PRO A 149 11.37 13.10 -24.30
N VAL A 150 11.06 12.16 -23.40
CA VAL A 150 11.64 10.83 -23.36
C VAL A 150 10.66 9.85 -23.99
N TYR A 151 11.10 9.16 -25.03
CA TYR A 151 10.28 8.21 -25.78
C TYR A 151 10.55 6.79 -25.32
N LEU A 152 9.50 6.07 -24.91
CA LEU A 152 9.58 4.71 -24.39
C LEU A 152 9.17 3.63 -25.42
N GLY A 153 8.73 4.05 -26.61
CA GLY A 153 8.29 3.16 -27.69
C GLY A 153 6.77 2.97 -27.73
N GLU A 154 6.28 2.51 -28.89
CA GLU A 154 4.83 2.42 -29.19
C GLU A 154 4.14 1.22 -28.54
N LYS A 155 4.93 0.17 -28.19
CA LYS A 155 4.42 -1.10 -27.63
C LYS A 155 4.42 -1.13 -26.11
N VAL A 156 4.63 0.03 -25.47
CA VAL A 156 4.80 0.15 -24.03
C VAL A 156 3.65 0.95 -23.44
N ALA A 157 3.09 0.50 -22.33
CA ALA A 157 2.22 1.25 -21.45
C ALA A 157 3.01 1.68 -20.21
N ILE A 158 2.80 2.91 -19.74
CA ILE A 158 3.33 3.39 -18.47
C ILE A 158 2.32 3.04 -17.40
N ASP A 159 2.71 2.19 -16.45
CA ASP A 159 1.85 1.78 -15.34
C ASP A 159 1.98 2.78 -14.18
N THR A 160 3.21 3.17 -13.84
CA THR A 160 3.51 4.21 -12.84
C THR A 160 4.89 4.81 -13.07
N SER A 161 5.11 5.99 -12.50
CA SER A 161 6.44 6.63 -12.48
C SER A 161 6.62 7.46 -11.21
N VAL A 162 7.85 7.55 -10.70
CA VAL A 162 8.19 8.35 -9.52
C VAL A 162 9.48 9.12 -9.78
N LEU A 163 9.39 10.45 -9.68
CA LEU A 163 10.50 11.38 -9.88
C LEU A 163 11.36 11.44 -8.60
N SER A 164 12.68 11.52 -8.75
CA SER A 164 13.55 11.79 -7.61
C SER A 164 13.32 13.21 -7.07
N PRO A 165 13.33 13.44 -5.74
CA PRO A 165 13.16 14.77 -5.16
C PRO A 165 14.18 15.81 -5.64
N ASP A 166 15.37 15.38 -6.07
CA ASP A 166 16.39 16.25 -6.67
C ASP A 166 16.17 16.53 -8.17
N GLY A 167 15.13 15.93 -8.77
CA GLY A 167 14.76 16.13 -10.18
C GLY A 167 15.73 15.53 -11.20
N ARG A 168 16.65 14.64 -10.80
CA ARG A 168 17.70 14.10 -11.69
C ARG A 168 17.32 12.77 -12.35
N TYR A 169 16.53 11.97 -11.67
CA TYR A 169 16.18 10.62 -12.10
C TYR A 169 14.66 10.39 -12.04
N LEU A 170 14.20 9.55 -12.95
CA LEU A 170 12.83 9.08 -12.97
C LEU A 170 12.82 7.55 -13.05
N LEU A 171 12.16 6.89 -12.12
CA LEU A 171 11.86 5.46 -12.22
C LEU A 171 10.48 5.29 -12.85
N VAL A 172 10.40 4.40 -13.84
CA VAL A 172 9.17 4.15 -14.61
C VAL A 172 8.92 2.65 -14.63
N VAL A 173 7.73 2.24 -14.21
CA VAL A 173 7.22 0.88 -14.36
C VAL A 173 6.40 0.83 -15.64
N THR A 174 6.67 -0.17 -16.47
CA THR A 174 6.03 -0.32 -17.76
C THR A 174 5.56 -1.76 -17.98
N SER A 175 4.51 -1.91 -18.77
CA SER A 175 4.03 -3.20 -19.27
C SER A 175 3.87 -3.17 -20.80
N ALA A 176 3.62 -4.34 -21.40
CA ALA A 176 3.32 -4.42 -22.81
C ALA A 176 1.96 -3.79 -23.08
N LYS A 177 1.91 -2.81 -23.98
CA LYS A 177 0.65 -2.19 -24.43
C LYS A 177 -0.24 -3.25 -25.09
N ASP A 178 -1.51 -3.27 -24.73
CA ASP A 178 -2.52 -4.22 -25.24
C ASP A 178 -2.14 -5.72 -25.04
N GLY A 179 -1.22 -6.00 -24.13
CA GLY A 179 -0.76 -7.35 -23.83
C GLY A 179 -1.72 -8.16 -22.96
N ASP A 180 -2.56 -7.50 -22.15
CA ASP A 180 -3.53 -8.18 -21.28
C ASP A 180 -4.75 -8.65 -22.06
N LYS A 181 -4.74 -9.93 -22.42
CA LYS A 181 -5.82 -10.58 -23.19
C LYS A 181 -6.83 -11.33 -22.32
N ARG A 182 -6.73 -11.19 -21.00
CA ARG A 182 -7.67 -11.85 -20.09
C ARG A 182 -9.09 -11.33 -20.32
N ARG A 183 -10.04 -12.27 -20.36
CA ARG A 183 -11.46 -11.94 -20.51
C ARG A 183 -11.97 -11.26 -19.26
N VAL A 184 -12.82 -10.27 -19.44
CA VAL A 184 -13.52 -9.57 -18.35
C VAL A 184 -14.78 -10.36 -18.01
N GLY A 185 -15.08 -10.51 -16.73
CA GLY A 185 -16.37 -10.98 -16.25
C GLY A 185 -17.45 -9.95 -16.60
N LYS A 186 -18.66 -10.39 -16.91
CA LYS A 186 -19.80 -9.54 -17.23
C LYS A 186 -20.86 -9.74 -16.17
N LEU A 187 -21.37 -8.64 -15.61
CA LEU A 187 -22.48 -8.63 -14.65
C LEU A 187 -23.70 -7.97 -15.29
N PRO A 188 -24.75 -8.73 -15.64
CA PRO A 188 -25.96 -8.15 -16.18
C PRO A 188 -26.77 -7.44 -15.08
N LYS A 189 -27.30 -6.26 -15.41
CA LYS A 189 -28.24 -5.48 -14.62
C LYS A 189 -29.60 -5.50 -15.30
N TYR A 190 -30.57 -6.11 -14.66
CA TYR A 190 -31.92 -6.23 -15.19
C TYR A 190 -32.84 -5.09 -14.78
N VAL A 191 -32.50 -4.38 -13.68
CA VAL A 191 -33.23 -3.20 -13.22
C VAL A 191 -32.37 -1.98 -13.42
N THR A 192 -32.67 -1.19 -14.43
CA THR A 192 -31.87 -0.05 -14.87
C THR A 192 -32.77 1.16 -15.13
N GLU A 193 -32.18 2.36 -15.14
CA GLU A 193 -32.89 3.60 -15.45
C GLU A 193 -33.37 3.62 -16.92
N SER A 194 -32.63 2.99 -17.82
CA SER A 194 -33.00 2.88 -19.23
C SER A 194 -34.19 1.98 -19.50
N GLY A 195 -34.54 1.13 -18.54
CA GLY A 195 -35.59 0.10 -18.69
C GLY A 195 -35.16 -1.12 -19.52
N TYR A 196 -33.91 -1.17 -19.96
CA TYR A 196 -33.32 -2.28 -20.71
C TYR A 196 -32.20 -2.93 -19.92
N GLU A 197 -31.85 -4.18 -20.27
CA GLU A 197 -30.70 -4.86 -19.68
C GLU A 197 -29.40 -4.09 -20.00
N GLU A 198 -28.63 -3.82 -18.97
CA GLU A 198 -27.29 -3.25 -19.07
C GLU A 198 -26.26 -4.25 -18.54
N THR A 199 -25.01 -4.12 -18.95
CA THR A 199 -23.94 -5.02 -18.51
C THR A 199 -22.74 -4.21 -18.04
N ASP A 200 -22.34 -4.42 -16.78
CA ASP A 200 -21.09 -3.89 -16.26
C ASP A 200 -19.93 -4.86 -16.52
N ASP A 201 -18.77 -4.28 -16.71
CA ASP A 201 -17.52 -5.02 -16.73
C ASP A 201 -17.04 -5.25 -15.29
N GLU A 202 -16.80 -6.50 -14.96
CA GLU A 202 -16.25 -6.93 -13.69
C GLU A 202 -14.73 -7.20 -13.81
N ARG A 203 -14.15 -7.78 -12.76
CA ARG A 203 -12.73 -8.16 -12.76
C ARG A 203 -12.40 -9.21 -13.82
N LYS A 204 -11.13 -9.26 -14.18
CA LYS A 204 -10.58 -10.28 -15.07
C LYS A 204 -10.83 -11.68 -14.53
N ARG A 205 -11.13 -12.64 -15.42
CA ARG A 205 -11.40 -14.04 -15.06
C ARG A 205 -10.15 -14.74 -14.53
N VAL A 206 -10.30 -15.49 -13.46
CA VAL A 206 -9.20 -16.12 -12.72
C VAL A 206 -8.51 -17.24 -13.52
N SER A 207 -9.26 -17.91 -14.40
CA SER A 207 -8.77 -19.06 -15.19
C SER A 207 -8.05 -18.67 -16.47
N ASP A 208 -8.04 -17.39 -16.81
CA ASP A 208 -7.34 -16.89 -17.99
C ASP A 208 -5.83 -16.73 -17.69
N GLU A 209 -5.06 -16.20 -18.64
CA GLU A 209 -3.64 -15.92 -18.47
C GLU A 209 -3.39 -15.07 -17.22
N GLY A 210 -2.20 -15.20 -16.63
CA GLY A 210 -1.79 -14.39 -15.46
C GLY A 210 -1.67 -12.91 -15.80
N PRO A 211 -1.50 -12.05 -14.78
CA PRO A 211 -1.20 -10.64 -15.00
C PRO A 211 0.06 -10.48 -15.86
N LEU A 212 0.12 -9.40 -16.63
CA LEU A 212 1.31 -9.08 -17.42
C LEU A 212 2.50 -8.81 -16.52
N PRO A 213 3.68 -9.34 -16.86
CA PRO A 213 4.91 -8.95 -16.20
C PRO A 213 5.25 -7.50 -16.54
N GLN A 214 5.73 -6.79 -15.55
CA GLN A 214 6.15 -5.40 -15.66
C GLN A 214 7.67 -5.30 -15.72
N GLN A 215 8.16 -4.21 -16.31
CA GLN A 215 9.56 -3.85 -16.42
C GLN A 215 9.80 -2.57 -15.62
N LEU A 216 10.99 -2.44 -15.06
CA LEU A 216 11.42 -1.23 -14.35
C LEU A 216 12.51 -0.55 -15.16
N LYS A 217 12.33 0.74 -15.43
CA LYS A 217 13.26 1.58 -16.19
C LYS A 217 13.77 2.71 -15.33
N LEU A 218 15.06 2.98 -15.39
CA LEU A 218 15.70 4.17 -14.84
C LEU A 218 15.97 5.15 -15.97
N ILE A 219 15.51 6.39 -15.80
CA ILE A 219 15.75 7.49 -16.73
C ILE A 219 16.63 8.52 -16.03
N GLU A 220 17.77 8.81 -16.60
CA GLU A 220 18.59 9.96 -16.23
C GLU A 220 18.12 11.17 -17.03
N LEU A 221 17.53 12.17 -16.38
CA LEU A 221 16.82 13.24 -17.08
C LEU A 221 17.75 14.18 -17.85
N ALA A 222 18.96 14.45 -17.33
CA ALA A 222 19.93 15.32 -17.98
C ALA A 222 20.36 14.78 -19.36
N THR A 223 20.56 13.49 -19.46
CA THR A 223 20.98 12.80 -20.71
C THR A 223 19.83 12.17 -21.47
N ARG A 224 18.66 12.09 -20.84
CA ARG A 224 17.47 11.35 -21.32
C ARG A 224 17.75 9.86 -21.56
N LYS A 225 18.81 9.33 -20.96
CA LYS A 225 19.19 7.93 -21.07
C LYS A 225 18.17 7.06 -20.34
N VAL A 226 17.55 6.14 -21.07
CA VAL A 226 16.66 5.11 -20.53
C VAL A 226 17.45 3.82 -20.38
N THR A 227 17.42 3.24 -19.19
CA THR A 227 18.08 1.95 -18.90
C THR A 227 17.07 1.00 -18.28
N ASP A 228 16.92 -0.18 -18.86
CA ASP A 228 16.14 -1.26 -18.27
C ASP A 228 16.91 -1.86 -17.08
N LEU A 229 16.26 -1.91 -15.92
CA LEU A 229 16.87 -2.50 -14.73
C LEU A 229 16.62 -4.01 -14.75
N SER A 230 17.73 -4.79 -14.83
CA SER A 230 17.64 -6.26 -14.78
C SER A 230 17.23 -6.74 -13.38
N PHE A 231 16.39 -7.78 -13.35
CA PHE A 231 15.98 -8.46 -12.12
C PHE A 231 16.87 -9.65 -11.75
N ASP A 232 17.91 -9.95 -12.54
CA ASP A 232 18.79 -11.12 -12.36
C ASP A 232 19.47 -11.16 -10.99
N ALA A 233 19.71 -9.98 -10.40
CA ALA A 233 20.30 -9.85 -9.06
C ALA A 233 19.36 -10.27 -7.91
N LEU A 234 18.06 -10.42 -8.15
CA LEU A 234 17.08 -10.77 -7.12
C LEU A 234 17.20 -12.25 -6.73
N PRO A 235 17.43 -12.56 -5.44
CA PRO A 235 17.63 -13.95 -5.00
C PRO A 235 16.45 -14.83 -5.35
N GLY A 236 16.69 -15.95 -6.06
CA GLY A 236 15.65 -16.93 -6.42
C GLY A 236 14.69 -16.49 -7.52
N ILE A 237 14.97 -15.41 -8.26
CA ILE A 237 14.09 -14.92 -9.34
C ILE A 237 13.91 -15.95 -10.46
N GLY A 238 14.93 -16.73 -10.78
CA GLY A 238 14.89 -17.78 -11.78
C GLY A 238 14.38 -19.14 -11.27
N VAL A 239 14.05 -19.26 -9.98
CA VAL A 239 13.54 -20.51 -9.40
C VAL A 239 12.01 -20.56 -9.54
N ASP A 240 11.49 -21.61 -10.19
CA ASP A 240 10.03 -21.81 -10.28
C ASP A 240 9.49 -22.49 -9.02
N PRO A 241 8.79 -21.78 -8.12
CA PRO A 241 8.19 -22.39 -6.93
C PRO A 241 7.00 -23.31 -7.26
N LEU A 242 6.52 -23.30 -8.50
CA LEU A 242 5.40 -24.09 -9.00
C LEU A 242 5.85 -25.26 -9.90
N ALA A 243 7.16 -25.55 -9.98
CA ALA A 243 7.72 -26.56 -10.88
C ALA A 243 7.05 -27.94 -10.75
N ALA A 244 6.85 -28.42 -9.51
CA ALA A 244 6.17 -29.68 -9.25
C ALA A 244 4.71 -29.70 -9.74
N MET A 245 4.00 -28.57 -9.57
CA MET A 245 2.61 -28.43 -10.04
C MET A 245 2.52 -28.35 -11.57
N ARG A 246 3.47 -27.66 -12.21
CA ARG A 246 3.58 -27.61 -13.68
C ARG A 246 3.82 -29.00 -14.24
N ALA A 247 4.79 -29.72 -13.67
CA ALA A 247 5.09 -31.11 -14.09
C ALA A 247 3.88 -32.03 -13.92
N ALA A 248 3.18 -31.98 -12.79
CA ALA A 248 1.97 -32.78 -12.54
C ALA A 248 0.84 -32.50 -13.56
N ARG A 249 0.78 -31.25 -14.07
CA ARG A 249 -0.20 -30.81 -15.07
C ARG A 249 0.32 -30.88 -16.50
N LYS A 250 1.51 -31.42 -16.74
CA LYS A 250 2.17 -31.49 -18.05
C LYS A 250 2.30 -30.12 -18.73
N LEU A 251 2.53 -29.07 -17.93
CA LEU A 251 2.80 -27.73 -18.43
C LEU A 251 4.31 -27.52 -18.62
N ASP A 252 4.67 -26.63 -19.54
CA ASP A 252 6.07 -26.29 -19.82
C ASP A 252 6.77 -25.75 -18.56
N PRO A 253 8.07 -26.08 -18.37
CA PRO A 253 8.88 -25.45 -17.34
C PRO A 253 8.96 -23.93 -17.52
N LEU A 254 9.16 -23.22 -16.42
CA LEU A 254 9.44 -21.80 -16.49
C LEU A 254 10.73 -21.56 -17.31
N LYS A 255 10.68 -20.62 -18.24
CA LYS A 255 11.85 -20.17 -19.01
C LYS A 255 12.27 -18.78 -18.54
N GLY A 256 13.51 -18.66 -18.05
CA GLY A 256 14.06 -17.39 -17.57
C GLY A 256 13.54 -16.97 -16.19
N ASN A 257 13.52 -15.68 -15.95
CA ASN A 257 13.06 -15.10 -14.70
C ASN A 257 11.53 -15.13 -14.58
N ARG A 258 11.05 -15.23 -13.34
CA ARG A 258 9.62 -15.07 -13.05
C ARG A 258 9.16 -13.65 -13.36
N GLY A 259 7.93 -13.50 -13.81
CA GLY A 259 7.30 -12.20 -14.01
C GLY A 259 7.13 -11.48 -12.68
N LEU A 260 7.38 -10.18 -12.69
CA LEU A 260 7.20 -9.29 -11.54
C LEU A 260 6.08 -8.30 -11.78
N ARG A 261 5.48 -7.83 -10.70
CA ARG A 261 4.53 -6.72 -10.66
C ARG A 261 4.95 -5.72 -9.58
N PHE A 262 4.57 -4.48 -9.79
CA PHE A 262 4.77 -3.34 -8.90
C PHE A 262 3.43 -2.72 -8.57
N GLU A 263 3.24 -2.28 -7.35
CA GLU A 263 2.09 -1.46 -6.98
C GLU A 263 2.27 -0.02 -7.50
N SER A 264 1.22 0.78 -7.46
CA SER A 264 1.23 2.12 -8.03
C SER A 264 2.07 3.10 -7.20
N GLY A 265 2.80 3.95 -7.88
CA GLY A 265 3.48 5.11 -7.29
C GLY A 265 4.44 4.74 -6.15
N ASP A 266 4.29 5.45 -5.06
CA ASP A 266 5.11 5.35 -3.86
C ASP A 266 4.90 4.07 -3.04
N GLU A 267 3.89 3.26 -3.36
CA GLU A 267 3.71 1.94 -2.75
C GLU A 267 4.79 0.94 -3.16
N SER A 268 5.44 1.14 -4.31
CA SER A 268 6.53 0.27 -4.78
C SER A 268 7.85 0.98 -5.09
N ILE A 269 7.90 2.32 -5.11
CA ILE A 269 9.12 3.09 -5.37
C ILE A 269 9.23 4.19 -4.32
N ARG A 270 10.26 4.13 -3.48
CA ARG A 270 10.49 5.08 -2.39
C ARG A 270 11.85 5.75 -2.51
N TRP A 271 11.84 7.05 -2.77
CA TRP A 271 13.03 7.88 -2.69
C TRP A 271 13.27 8.36 -1.26
N SER A 272 14.54 8.56 -0.91
CA SER A 272 14.91 9.38 0.26
C SER A 272 14.57 10.85 -0.01
N ASP A 273 14.30 11.64 1.03
CA ASP A 273 13.92 13.06 0.88
C ASP A 273 15.00 13.89 0.15
N ASP A 274 16.29 13.49 0.25
CA ASP A 274 17.39 14.14 -0.45
C ASP A 274 17.61 13.65 -1.89
N GLY A 275 16.81 12.69 -2.36
CA GLY A 275 16.85 12.15 -3.72
C GLY A 275 18.06 11.26 -4.03
N LYS A 276 18.91 10.94 -3.05
CA LYS A 276 20.16 10.19 -3.30
C LYS A 276 20.00 8.68 -3.17
N GLN A 277 19.00 8.23 -2.44
CA GLN A 277 18.69 6.82 -2.25
C GLN A 277 17.31 6.52 -2.81
N VAL A 278 17.16 5.34 -3.40
CA VAL A 278 15.86 4.84 -3.81
C VAL A 278 15.77 3.34 -3.56
N ALA A 279 14.65 2.91 -3.05
CA ALA A 279 14.30 1.51 -2.90
C ALA A 279 13.05 1.19 -3.71
N VAL A 280 13.00 -0.04 -4.23
CA VAL A 280 11.86 -0.56 -4.98
C VAL A 280 11.38 -1.86 -4.36
N MET A 281 10.06 -2.06 -4.35
CA MET A 281 9.43 -3.31 -3.92
C MET A 281 8.77 -3.96 -5.12
N ALA A 282 9.15 -5.20 -5.41
CA ALA A 282 8.59 -6.02 -6.47
C ALA A 282 7.97 -7.29 -5.90
N GLN A 283 6.87 -7.74 -6.47
CA GLN A 283 6.20 -8.98 -6.10
C GLN A 283 6.15 -9.91 -7.31
N ALA A 284 6.44 -11.20 -7.09
CA ALA A 284 6.27 -12.19 -8.13
C ALA A 284 4.78 -12.35 -8.49
N ILE A 285 4.49 -12.50 -9.79
CA ILE A 285 3.12 -12.71 -10.28
C ILE A 285 2.48 -13.98 -9.70
N ASP A 286 3.31 -14.98 -9.36
CA ASP A 286 2.87 -16.21 -8.68
C ASP A 286 2.54 -16.01 -7.18
N ASN A 287 2.75 -14.82 -6.63
CA ASN A 287 2.54 -14.44 -5.25
C ASN A 287 3.39 -15.21 -4.22
N LYS A 288 4.45 -15.91 -4.63
CA LYS A 288 5.30 -16.69 -3.71
C LYS A 288 6.46 -15.89 -3.13
N ASP A 289 6.83 -14.79 -3.76
CA ASP A 289 7.95 -13.97 -3.34
C ASP A 289 7.66 -12.47 -3.48
N ARG A 290 8.27 -11.71 -2.58
CA ARG A 290 8.36 -10.25 -2.60
C ARG A 290 9.79 -9.85 -2.32
N TRP A 291 10.33 -8.93 -3.09
CA TRP A 291 11.67 -8.38 -2.89
C TRP A 291 11.61 -6.89 -2.60
N ILE A 292 12.52 -6.43 -1.77
CA ILE A 292 12.91 -5.03 -1.67
C ILE A 292 14.36 -4.94 -2.16
N ALA A 293 14.62 -4.01 -3.06
CA ALA A 293 15.96 -3.75 -3.57
C ALA A 293 16.22 -2.24 -3.59
N SER A 294 17.45 -1.83 -3.26
CA SER A 294 17.91 -0.48 -3.57
C SER A 294 18.40 -0.42 -5.01
N VAL A 295 18.41 0.78 -5.59
CA VAL A 295 18.92 1.01 -6.95
C VAL A 295 20.26 1.73 -6.86
N ASP A 296 21.29 1.13 -7.42
CA ASP A 296 22.55 1.81 -7.70
C ASP A 296 22.34 2.70 -8.93
N LEU A 297 22.14 3.98 -8.71
CA LEU A 297 21.81 4.94 -9.76
C LEU A 297 22.94 5.10 -10.78
N ALA A 298 24.19 5.04 -10.34
CA ALA A 298 25.36 5.19 -11.22
C ALA A 298 25.57 3.96 -12.10
N ALA A 299 25.40 2.76 -11.53
CA ALA A 299 25.58 1.51 -12.25
C ALA A 299 24.29 1.02 -12.95
N ALA A 300 23.16 1.70 -12.72
CA ALA A 300 21.82 1.33 -13.17
C ALA A 300 21.51 -0.16 -12.90
N ARG A 301 21.62 -0.58 -11.64
CA ARG A 301 21.40 -1.98 -11.25
C ARG A 301 20.70 -2.09 -9.90
N LEU A 302 19.97 -3.17 -9.70
CA LEU A 302 19.34 -3.51 -8.43
C LEU A 302 20.36 -4.14 -7.47
N LYS A 303 20.27 -3.76 -6.20
CA LYS A 303 20.98 -4.38 -5.07
C LYS A 303 19.92 -4.95 -4.11
N PRO A 304 19.80 -6.28 -3.98
CA PRO A 304 18.82 -6.89 -3.10
C PRO A 304 19.01 -6.44 -1.65
N VAL A 305 17.91 -6.10 -0.98
CA VAL A 305 17.87 -5.73 0.44
C VAL A 305 17.15 -6.80 1.26
N HIS A 306 15.96 -7.20 0.81
CA HIS A 306 15.12 -8.17 1.51
C HIS A 306 14.38 -9.05 0.52
N ARG A 307 14.15 -10.31 0.89
CA ARG A 307 13.26 -11.25 0.21
C ARG A 307 12.35 -11.91 1.22
N LEU A 308 11.05 -11.77 1.03
CA LEU A 308 10.05 -12.57 1.73
C LEU A 308 9.55 -13.66 0.79
N THR A 309 9.56 -14.90 1.25
CA THR A 309 9.08 -16.05 0.48
C THR A 309 8.04 -16.83 1.28
N ASP A 310 7.03 -17.37 0.60
CA ASP A 310 6.01 -18.21 1.20
C ASP A 310 5.58 -19.31 0.23
N THR A 311 5.42 -20.53 0.75
CA THR A 311 4.96 -21.67 -0.05
C THR A 311 3.49 -21.55 -0.46
N ALA A 312 2.68 -20.85 0.33
CA ALA A 312 1.29 -20.52 0.00
C ALA A 312 1.22 -19.22 -0.81
N TRP A 313 1.31 -18.08 -0.15
CA TRP A 313 1.44 -16.76 -0.80
C TRP A 313 1.94 -15.70 0.19
N VAL A 314 2.73 -14.77 -0.30
CA VAL A 314 3.14 -13.58 0.46
C VAL A 314 1.94 -12.65 0.63
N ASN A 315 1.75 -12.13 1.84
CA ASN A 315 0.70 -11.15 2.10
C ASN A 315 0.91 -9.90 1.22
N ASN A 316 -0.17 -9.42 0.62
CA ASN A 316 -0.18 -8.15 -0.13
C ASN A 316 -0.66 -6.95 0.72
N ARG A 317 -0.84 -7.14 2.03
CA ARG A 317 -1.14 -6.10 3.01
C ARG A 317 -0.03 -6.05 4.07
N GLY A 318 0.12 -4.91 4.75
CA GLY A 318 1.19 -4.75 5.74
C GLY A 318 2.57 -4.81 5.10
N ASN A 319 2.73 -4.18 3.93
CA ASN A 319 3.94 -4.18 3.12
C ASN A 319 4.63 -2.82 3.11
N GLY A 320 4.37 -1.96 4.10
CA GLY A 320 4.99 -0.65 4.18
C GLY A 320 6.51 -0.75 4.13
N PHE A 321 7.13 0.17 3.41
CA PHE A 321 8.58 0.37 3.39
C PHE A 321 8.91 1.81 3.03
N GLY A 322 10.11 2.25 3.33
CA GLY A 322 10.57 3.59 3.00
C GLY A 322 11.85 3.95 3.75
N TRP A 323 12.25 5.19 3.61
CA TRP A 323 13.44 5.71 4.26
C TRP A 323 13.09 6.39 5.59
N GLN A 324 13.94 6.23 6.59
CA GLN A 324 13.86 7.05 7.79
C GLN A 324 14.25 8.50 7.47
N PRO A 325 13.90 9.47 8.34
CA PRO A 325 14.28 10.87 8.17
C PRO A 325 15.79 11.12 8.06
N ASP A 326 16.64 10.13 8.39
CA ASP A 326 18.10 10.18 8.24
C ASP A 326 18.57 10.00 6.79
N ASN A 327 17.65 9.65 5.86
CA ASN A 327 17.91 9.33 4.44
C ASN A 327 18.92 8.17 4.22
N SER A 328 19.24 7.40 5.25
CA SER A 328 20.25 6.34 5.20
C SER A 328 19.79 4.99 5.72
N THR A 329 18.70 4.98 6.48
CA THR A 329 18.13 3.75 7.02
C THR A 329 16.82 3.44 6.31
N LEU A 330 16.75 2.28 5.67
CA LEU A 330 15.53 1.73 5.11
C LEU A 330 14.74 1.01 6.21
N TRP A 331 13.45 1.28 6.32
CA TRP A 331 12.55 0.50 7.14
C TRP A 331 11.60 -0.32 6.25
N TYR A 332 11.16 -1.46 6.74
CA TYR A 332 10.14 -2.25 6.06
C TYR A 332 9.33 -3.10 7.04
N GLN A 333 8.13 -3.49 6.62
CA GLN A 333 7.30 -4.47 7.29
C GLN A 333 7.49 -5.84 6.64
N SER A 334 7.60 -6.88 7.48
CA SER A 334 7.74 -8.26 7.02
C SER A 334 7.08 -9.23 8.00
N GLU A 335 6.43 -10.25 7.46
CA GLU A 335 5.90 -11.40 8.23
C GLU A 335 6.88 -12.58 8.27
N GLU A 336 8.18 -12.34 8.05
CA GLU A 336 9.21 -13.40 8.04
C GLU A 336 9.29 -14.17 9.37
N SER A 337 8.98 -13.53 10.48
CA SER A 337 8.91 -14.16 11.81
C SER A 337 7.58 -14.88 12.09
N GLY A 338 6.64 -14.89 11.14
CA GLY A 338 5.29 -15.43 11.28
C GLY A 338 4.21 -14.40 11.55
N TYR A 339 4.56 -13.20 11.99
CA TYR A 339 3.68 -12.05 12.21
C TYR A 339 4.30 -10.81 11.57
N ALA A 340 3.47 -9.84 11.17
CA ALA A 340 3.94 -8.61 10.55
C ALA A 340 4.66 -7.71 11.56
N HIS A 341 5.96 -7.50 11.37
CA HIS A 341 6.80 -6.67 12.23
C HIS A 341 7.60 -5.64 11.44
N ILE A 342 8.16 -4.66 12.15
CA ILE A 342 8.92 -3.54 11.59
C ILE A 342 10.41 -3.85 11.73
N TYR A 343 11.13 -3.70 10.61
CA TYR A 343 12.56 -3.93 10.49
C TYR A 343 13.27 -2.67 10.02
N LEU A 344 14.48 -2.46 10.49
CA LEU A 344 15.39 -1.41 10.05
C LEU A 344 16.62 -2.03 9.40
N GLN A 345 17.00 -1.48 8.25
CA GLN A 345 18.16 -1.90 7.47
C GLN A 345 18.98 -0.68 7.06
N PRO A 346 20.21 -0.48 7.54
CA PRO A 346 21.09 0.54 7.01
C PRO A 346 21.30 0.36 5.50
N ALA A 347 21.32 1.46 4.76
CA ALA A 347 21.63 1.43 3.33
C ALA A 347 23.02 0.81 3.09
N ALA A 348 23.19 0.14 1.95
CA ALA A 348 24.49 -0.46 1.57
C ALA A 348 25.58 0.63 1.52
N GLY A 349 26.62 0.48 2.32
CA GLY A 349 27.72 1.45 2.47
C GLY A 349 27.88 2.03 3.88
N ALA A 350 26.89 1.87 4.77
CA ALA A 350 26.97 2.31 6.17
C ALA A 350 27.73 1.32 7.09
N GLY A 351 28.20 0.19 6.57
CA GLY A 351 28.97 -0.82 7.32
C GLY A 351 30.43 -0.90 6.85
N ALA A 352 31.34 -1.20 7.73
CA ALA A 352 32.74 -1.46 7.36
C ALA A 352 32.79 -2.73 6.48
N GLY A 353 33.18 -2.58 5.22
CA GLY A 353 33.51 -3.68 4.31
C GLY A 353 32.37 -4.27 3.51
N ASN A 354 31.67 -3.50 2.68
CA ASN A 354 30.73 -3.97 1.60
C ASN A 354 29.72 -5.10 1.96
N VAL A 355 29.61 -5.49 3.21
CA VAL A 355 28.60 -6.43 3.70
C VAL A 355 27.42 -5.59 4.20
N PRO A 356 26.19 -5.76 3.66
CA PRO A 356 25.02 -5.11 4.22
C PRO A 356 24.91 -5.47 5.71
N ALA A 357 24.77 -4.46 6.58
CA ALA A 357 24.45 -4.73 7.98
C ALA A 357 23.14 -5.55 8.03
N ALA A 358 23.05 -6.54 8.92
CA ALA A 358 21.83 -7.35 9.06
C ALA A 358 20.65 -6.45 9.45
N ALA A 359 19.49 -6.77 8.89
CA ALA A 359 18.23 -6.12 9.27
C ALA A 359 17.96 -6.37 10.76
N ARG A 360 17.43 -5.36 11.43
CA ARG A 360 17.10 -5.40 12.85
C ARG A 360 15.61 -5.17 13.06
N ALA A 361 14.92 -6.13 13.69
CA ALA A 361 13.55 -5.96 14.11
C ALA A 361 13.47 -4.95 15.27
N ILE A 362 12.52 -4.02 15.21
CA ILE A 362 12.19 -3.10 16.32
C ILE A 362 10.87 -3.47 17.00
N THR A 363 10.14 -4.42 16.44
CA THR A 363 8.97 -5.05 17.04
C THR A 363 9.05 -6.57 16.89
N SER A 364 8.47 -7.31 17.83
CA SER A 364 8.44 -8.79 17.78
C SER A 364 7.33 -9.34 18.66
N GLY A 365 6.90 -10.57 18.43
CA GLY A 365 5.89 -11.27 19.24
C GLY A 365 4.81 -11.94 18.40
N LYS A 366 3.80 -12.54 19.05
CA LYS A 366 2.62 -13.14 18.39
C LYS A 366 1.52 -12.10 18.20
N TRP A 367 1.83 -11.03 17.48
CA TRP A 367 0.95 -9.90 17.18
C TRP A 367 1.47 -9.15 15.95
N GLU A 368 0.68 -8.24 15.39
CA GLU A 368 1.01 -7.56 14.14
C GLU A 368 1.18 -6.05 14.35
N ALA A 369 2.20 -5.47 13.71
CA ALA A 369 2.41 -4.04 13.57
C ALA A 369 1.96 -3.58 12.18
N SER A 370 1.29 -2.42 12.09
CA SER A 370 0.86 -1.82 10.83
C SER A 370 0.83 -0.29 10.90
N ASN A 371 0.62 0.41 9.78
CA ASN A 371 0.49 1.87 9.70
C ASN A 371 1.65 2.60 10.41
N VAL A 372 2.85 2.48 9.87
CA VAL A 372 4.07 3.03 10.50
C VAL A 372 4.24 4.50 10.18
N GLU A 373 4.40 5.32 11.20
CA GLU A 373 4.84 6.72 11.12
C GLU A 373 6.09 6.96 11.96
N TRP A 374 6.89 7.96 11.60
CA TRP A 374 8.14 8.28 12.28
C TRP A 374 8.08 9.64 12.96
N SER A 375 8.70 9.76 14.14
CA SER A 375 9.03 11.07 14.68
C SER A 375 9.94 11.83 13.71
N ALA A 376 9.90 13.17 13.73
CA ALA A 376 10.69 13.99 12.81
C ALA A 376 12.21 13.74 12.92
N ASP A 377 12.69 13.34 14.10
CA ASP A 377 14.09 12.98 14.34
C ASP A 377 14.42 11.49 14.03
N GLY A 378 13.43 10.70 13.58
CA GLY A 378 13.59 9.28 13.26
C GLY A 378 13.84 8.36 14.45
N LYS A 379 13.76 8.86 15.72
CA LYS A 379 14.11 8.05 16.89
C LYS A 379 12.98 7.21 17.44
N THR A 380 11.74 7.51 17.06
CA THR A 380 10.55 6.82 17.51
C THR A 380 9.69 6.39 16.32
N ALA A 381 9.36 5.11 16.27
CA ALA A 381 8.32 4.56 15.40
C ALA A 381 6.98 4.59 16.12
N TYR A 382 5.94 5.07 15.47
CA TYR A 382 4.54 4.96 15.86
C TYR A 382 3.84 4.00 14.91
N PHE A 383 2.98 3.12 15.42
CA PHE A 383 2.32 2.11 14.60
C PHE A 383 1.05 1.58 15.28
N LEU A 384 0.16 0.97 14.52
CA LEU A 384 -0.92 0.17 15.09
C LEU A 384 -0.38 -1.18 15.55
N CYS A 385 -0.89 -1.66 16.68
CA CYS A 385 -0.49 -2.93 17.30
C CYS A 385 -1.67 -3.63 17.95
N ASN A 386 -1.60 -4.96 18.07
CA ASN A 386 -2.63 -5.78 18.72
C ASN A 386 -2.07 -6.84 19.71
N PRO A 387 -1.16 -6.45 20.64
CA PRO A 387 -0.43 -7.42 21.46
C PRO A 387 -1.29 -8.12 22.53
N LYS A 388 -2.41 -7.52 22.95
CA LYS A 388 -3.28 -8.09 23.98
C LYS A 388 -4.19 -9.19 23.44
N LEU A 389 -4.90 -8.89 22.39
CA LEU A 389 -5.80 -9.78 21.67
C LEU A 389 -5.75 -9.45 20.18
N PRO A 390 -5.83 -10.42 19.28
CA PRO A 390 -5.75 -10.17 17.84
C PRO A 390 -6.74 -9.15 17.31
N GLY A 391 -7.92 -9.05 17.92
CA GLY A 391 -8.98 -8.08 17.53
C GLY A 391 -8.95 -6.75 18.27
N THR A 392 -7.94 -6.47 19.11
CA THR A 392 -7.81 -5.25 19.91
C THR A 392 -6.67 -4.40 19.37
N TYR A 393 -6.99 -3.29 18.73
CA TYR A 393 -6.00 -2.43 18.10
C TYR A 393 -5.79 -1.14 18.88
N GLU A 394 -4.52 -0.83 19.12
CA GLU A 394 -4.06 0.40 19.79
C GLU A 394 -2.99 1.10 18.96
N VAL A 395 -2.69 2.36 19.28
CA VAL A 395 -1.46 3.00 18.83
C VAL A 395 -0.34 2.63 19.78
N CYS A 396 0.76 2.15 19.21
CA CYS A 396 1.98 1.81 19.92
C CYS A 396 3.15 2.68 19.47
N SER A 397 4.20 2.70 20.28
CA SER A 397 5.50 3.26 19.90
C SER A 397 6.64 2.33 20.26
N SER A 398 7.75 2.45 19.51
CA SER A 398 9.01 1.80 19.81
C SER A 398 10.18 2.73 19.50
N ALA A 399 11.22 2.71 20.33
CA ALA A 399 12.45 3.41 20.04
C ALA A 399 13.22 2.72 18.91
N THR A 400 13.87 3.51 18.04
CA THR A 400 14.72 2.99 16.97
C THR A 400 16.09 2.55 17.46
N THR A 401 16.54 3.03 18.64
CA THR A 401 17.77 2.65 19.30
C THR A 401 17.45 1.62 20.39
N GLY A 402 17.58 0.34 20.12
CA GLY A 402 17.30 -0.74 21.07
C GLY A 402 16.99 -2.00 20.29
N GLY A 403 17.74 -3.09 20.49
CA GLY A 403 17.44 -4.38 19.87
C GLY A 403 16.35 -5.11 20.64
N THR A 404 15.50 -5.83 19.96
CA THR A 404 14.70 -6.88 20.59
C THR A 404 15.65 -8.01 20.98
N THR A 405 15.83 -8.25 22.27
CA THR A 405 16.34 -9.54 22.73
C THR A 405 15.28 -10.58 22.44
N SER A 406 15.70 -11.71 21.88
CA SER A 406 14.86 -12.82 21.44
C SER A 406 13.61 -13.05 22.32
N GLY A 407 12.44 -12.83 21.74
CA GLY A 407 11.16 -13.32 22.28
C GLY A 407 10.37 -12.40 23.21
N THR A 408 10.83 -11.19 23.52
CA THR A 408 10.08 -10.26 24.38
C THR A 408 9.81 -8.92 23.69
N THR A 409 8.61 -8.38 23.91
CA THR A 409 8.15 -7.03 23.47
C THR A 409 8.89 -5.89 24.19
N SER A 410 10.14 -6.09 24.63
CA SER A 410 10.89 -5.09 25.37
C SER A 410 11.15 -3.85 24.49
N GLY A 411 10.47 -2.76 24.82
CA GLY A 411 10.57 -1.47 24.14
C GLY A 411 9.31 -0.99 23.42
N VAL A 412 8.30 -1.84 23.22
CA VAL A 412 7.01 -1.43 22.68
C VAL A 412 6.13 -0.90 23.81
N LYS A 413 5.62 0.34 23.62
CA LYS A 413 4.71 1.01 24.55
C LYS A 413 3.36 1.25 23.88
N GLU A 414 2.28 0.79 24.47
CA GLU A 414 0.92 1.19 24.08
C GLU A 414 0.67 2.63 24.51
N LEU A 415 0.15 3.43 23.60
CA LEU A 415 -0.13 4.86 23.80
C LEU A 415 -1.62 5.15 24.02
N THR A 416 -2.49 4.23 23.58
CA THR A 416 -3.95 4.34 23.68
C THR A 416 -4.53 3.13 24.42
N SER A 417 -5.77 3.27 24.88
CA SER A 417 -6.58 2.19 25.46
C SER A 417 -8.01 2.34 24.95
N LEU A 418 -8.18 2.24 23.63
CA LEU A 418 -9.44 2.45 22.92
C LEU A 418 -10.03 1.15 22.37
N GLY A 419 -9.20 0.11 22.23
CA GLY A 419 -9.58 -1.22 21.77
C GLY A 419 -9.83 -1.32 20.26
N GLY A 420 -10.33 -0.26 19.64
CA GLY A 420 -10.77 -0.24 18.26
C GLY A 420 -10.14 0.86 17.42
N VAL A 421 -8.85 1.13 17.57
CA VAL A 421 -8.16 2.14 16.74
C VAL A 421 -8.10 1.66 15.30
N GLU A 422 -8.56 2.50 14.35
CA GLU A 422 -8.58 2.22 12.93
C GLU A 422 -7.39 2.83 12.20
N SER A 423 -7.04 4.08 12.53
CA SER A 423 -5.90 4.80 12.00
C SER A 423 -5.47 5.91 12.96
N PHE A 424 -4.30 6.46 12.74
CA PHE A 424 -3.81 7.62 13.47
C PHE A 424 -2.95 8.49 12.55
N ALA A 425 -2.72 9.72 12.96
CA ALA A 425 -1.75 10.63 12.35
C ALA A 425 -1.01 11.40 13.46
N LEU A 426 0.31 11.53 13.32
CA LEU A 426 1.14 12.31 14.20
C LEU A 426 1.03 13.80 13.83
N SER A 427 0.77 14.67 14.81
CA SER A 427 0.75 16.11 14.56
C SER A 427 2.10 16.61 14.03
N PRO A 428 2.13 17.67 13.21
CA PRO A 428 3.38 18.19 12.65
C PRO A 428 4.45 18.54 13.70
N ASP A 429 4.04 19.00 14.87
CA ASP A 429 4.92 19.30 16.01
C ASP A 429 5.33 18.06 16.83
N GLY A 430 4.85 16.87 16.45
CA GLY A 430 5.17 15.60 17.10
C GLY A 430 4.56 15.40 18.49
N ARG A 431 3.66 16.28 18.96
CA ARG A 431 3.16 16.26 20.34
C ARG A 431 1.87 15.51 20.53
N LYS A 432 1.05 15.38 19.49
CA LYS A 432 -0.28 14.78 19.55
C LYS A 432 -0.45 13.73 18.49
N LEU A 433 -1.26 12.75 18.81
CA LEU A 433 -1.83 11.80 17.86
C LEU A 433 -3.28 12.20 17.61
N LEU A 434 -3.67 12.34 16.36
CA LEU A 434 -5.06 12.36 15.93
C LEU A 434 -5.44 10.91 15.65
N VAL A 435 -6.40 10.38 16.40
CA VAL A 435 -6.77 8.96 16.35
C VAL A 435 -8.18 8.82 15.82
N ARG A 436 -8.35 8.00 14.80
CA ARG A 436 -9.66 7.52 14.35
C ARG A 436 -9.91 6.16 14.96
N TYR A 437 -10.99 6.03 15.73
CA TYR A 437 -11.32 4.80 16.45
C TYR A 437 -12.82 4.55 16.46
N SER A 438 -13.20 3.32 16.70
CA SER A 438 -14.59 2.88 16.76
C SER A 438 -14.76 1.81 17.82
N ASN A 439 -16.00 1.39 18.06
CA ASN A 439 -16.29 0.18 18.80
C ASN A 439 -17.50 -0.54 18.20
N ALA A 440 -17.91 -1.66 18.77
CA ALA A 440 -18.96 -2.52 18.19
C ALA A 440 -20.22 -1.75 17.75
N TYR A 441 -20.61 -0.70 18.48
CA TYR A 441 -21.82 0.12 18.18
C TYR A 441 -21.53 1.62 18.14
N MET A 442 -20.29 1.98 17.99
CA MET A 442 -19.92 3.37 17.75
C MET A 442 -19.12 3.43 16.44
N PRO A 443 -19.71 3.91 15.34
CA PRO A 443 -18.97 4.17 14.11
C PRO A 443 -17.79 5.08 14.37
N ALA A 444 -16.83 5.09 13.46
CA ALA A 444 -15.57 5.80 13.64
C ALA A 444 -15.75 7.24 14.12
N GLN A 445 -15.05 7.55 15.21
CA GLN A 445 -14.95 8.86 15.82
C GLN A 445 -13.51 9.33 15.83
N ILE A 446 -13.32 10.62 16.03
CA ILE A 446 -11.99 11.24 16.12
C ILE A 446 -11.69 11.58 17.58
N ALA A 447 -10.48 11.26 18.01
CA ALA A 447 -9.94 11.65 19.31
C ALA A 447 -8.52 12.19 19.17
N THR A 448 -8.05 12.91 20.19
CA THR A 448 -6.65 13.28 20.34
C THR A 448 -6.06 12.63 21.57
N VAL A 449 -4.80 12.23 21.46
CA VAL A 449 -3.99 11.65 22.55
C VAL A 449 -2.61 12.30 22.51
N ASP A 450 -1.94 12.43 23.65
CA ASP A 450 -0.54 12.86 23.65
C ASP A 450 0.34 11.79 22.96
N SER A 451 1.33 12.20 22.20
CA SER A 451 2.23 11.27 21.48
C SER A 451 3.06 10.40 22.43
N THR A 452 3.10 10.75 23.71
CA THR A 452 3.69 9.94 24.78
C THR A 452 2.71 8.99 25.46
N GLY A 453 1.44 9.01 25.02
CA GLY A 453 0.34 8.22 25.59
C GLY A 453 -0.43 8.96 26.68
N GLY A 454 -1.58 8.43 27.03
CA GLY A 454 -2.46 9.00 28.06
C GLY A 454 -3.94 8.88 27.70
N ALA A 455 -4.78 9.64 28.41
CA ALA A 455 -6.21 9.65 28.18
C ALA A 455 -6.57 10.23 26.81
N ALA A 456 -7.41 9.52 26.07
CA ALA A 456 -7.96 10.01 24.81
C ALA A 456 -9.05 11.05 25.06
N ARG A 457 -8.98 12.18 24.36
CA ARG A 457 -10.05 13.16 24.30
C ARG A 457 -10.83 12.99 23.01
N GLN A 458 -12.03 12.46 23.12
CA GLN A 458 -12.94 12.35 21.97
C GLN A 458 -13.36 13.73 21.48
N LEU A 459 -13.34 13.94 20.17
CA LEU A 459 -13.68 15.20 19.50
C LEU A 459 -15.04 15.16 18.79
N THR A 460 -15.48 13.98 18.36
CA THR A 460 -16.72 13.81 17.60
C THR A 460 -17.60 12.72 18.20
N ASP A 461 -18.90 12.83 18.05
CA ASP A 461 -19.88 11.75 18.18
C ASP A 461 -20.98 11.95 17.13
N THR A 462 -20.89 11.20 16.04
CA THR A 462 -21.74 11.35 14.88
C THR A 462 -23.03 10.52 14.95
N ARG A 463 -23.25 9.77 16.04
CA ARG A 463 -24.43 8.95 16.22
C ARG A 463 -25.67 9.80 16.47
N SER A 464 -26.80 9.46 15.83
CA SER A 464 -28.10 10.10 16.12
C SER A 464 -28.60 9.78 17.54
N ALA A 465 -29.52 10.60 18.04
CA ALA A 465 -30.13 10.38 19.35
C ALA A 465 -30.87 9.03 19.40
N ASP A 466 -31.61 8.67 18.33
CA ASP A 466 -32.34 7.41 18.25
C ASP A 466 -31.39 6.20 18.25
N TYR A 467 -30.25 6.31 17.54
CA TYR A 467 -29.24 5.25 17.55
C TYR A 467 -28.65 5.03 18.95
N LYS A 468 -28.39 6.10 19.70
CA LYS A 468 -27.88 6.05 21.08
C LYS A 468 -28.91 5.51 22.08
N ALA A 469 -30.18 5.78 21.85
CA ALA A 469 -31.28 5.32 22.71
C ALA A 469 -31.54 3.81 22.58
N ARG A 470 -31.16 3.19 21.47
CA ARG A 470 -31.34 1.75 21.26
C ARG A 470 -30.45 0.93 22.20
N GLN A 471 -31.03 -0.10 22.80
CA GLN A 471 -30.30 -1.09 23.60
C GLN A 471 -29.62 -2.10 22.67
N TRP A 472 -28.36 -1.86 22.36
CA TRP A 472 -27.55 -2.76 21.55
C TRP A 472 -26.97 -3.90 22.38
N ILE A 473 -26.99 -5.12 21.84
CA ILE A 473 -26.36 -6.29 22.48
C ILE A 473 -24.92 -6.37 22.01
N ALA A 474 -24.00 -5.94 22.88
CA ALA A 474 -22.57 -6.01 22.57
C ALA A 474 -22.09 -7.48 22.52
N PRO A 475 -21.38 -7.88 21.45
CA PRO A 475 -20.80 -9.22 21.37
C PRO A 475 -19.71 -9.42 22.41
N GLN A 476 -19.60 -10.63 22.93
CA GLN A 476 -18.45 -11.07 23.71
C GLN A 476 -17.40 -11.66 22.76
N ILE A 477 -16.15 -11.22 22.86
CA ILE A 477 -15.06 -11.88 22.14
C ILE A 477 -14.64 -13.09 22.97
N VAL A 478 -14.72 -14.27 22.38
CA VAL A 478 -14.48 -15.56 23.01
C VAL A 478 -13.46 -16.38 22.20
N ALA A 479 -12.78 -17.29 22.86
CA ALA A 479 -11.86 -18.24 22.25
C ALA A 479 -12.53 -19.63 22.21
N VAL A 480 -12.79 -20.14 21.01
CA VAL A 480 -13.36 -21.47 20.78
C VAL A 480 -12.19 -22.46 20.65
N PRO A 481 -12.10 -23.50 21.48
CA PRO A 481 -11.05 -24.51 21.36
C PRO A 481 -11.12 -25.26 20.04
N SER A 482 -9.99 -25.43 19.35
CA SER A 482 -9.90 -26.27 18.17
C SER A 482 -9.68 -27.72 18.52
N THR A 483 -10.41 -28.66 17.91
CA THR A 483 -10.19 -30.10 18.01
C THR A 483 -9.21 -30.63 16.94
N HIS A 484 -8.73 -29.74 16.04
CA HIS A 484 -7.88 -30.05 14.89
C HIS A 484 -6.42 -29.62 15.07
N GLY A 485 -5.99 -29.36 16.31
CA GLY A 485 -4.60 -29.02 16.64
C GLY A 485 -4.19 -27.59 16.27
N ALA A 486 -5.15 -26.71 15.93
CA ALA A 486 -4.92 -25.28 15.72
C ALA A 486 -4.92 -24.51 17.06
N ASP A 487 -4.44 -23.27 17.04
CA ASP A 487 -4.68 -22.31 18.11
C ASP A 487 -6.21 -22.07 18.25
N PRO A 488 -6.71 -21.59 19.39
CA PRO A 488 -8.14 -21.31 19.55
C PRO A 488 -8.67 -20.34 18.51
N VAL A 489 -9.87 -20.62 17.98
CA VAL A 489 -10.56 -19.79 17.01
C VAL A 489 -11.26 -18.65 17.75
N TRP A 490 -10.92 -17.42 17.44
CA TRP A 490 -11.57 -16.27 18.03
C TRP A 490 -12.93 -16.00 17.38
N ALA A 491 -13.94 -15.65 18.22
CA ALA A 491 -15.29 -15.43 17.78
C ALA A 491 -15.98 -14.29 18.54
N LYS A 492 -16.96 -13.65 17.90
CA LYS A 492 -17.96 -12.78 18.53
C LYS A 492 -19.20 -13.59 18.85
N LEU A 493 -19.52 -13.71 20.13
CA LEU A 493 -20.72 -14.36 20.63
C LEU A 493 -21.80 -13.34 20.93
N TYR A 494 -22.93 -13.45 20.26
CA TYR A 494 -24.13 -12.66 20.52
C TYR A 494 -25.18 -13.57 21.17
N ARG A 495 -25.63 -13.21 22.37
CA ARG A 495 -26.63 -13.98 23.11
C ARG A 495 -27.41 -13.09 24.08
N PRO A 496 -28.59 -13.51 24.58
CA PRO A 496 -29.25 -12.84 25.69
C PRO A 496 -28.30 -12.71 26.90
N ALA A 497 -28.43 -11.62 27.66
CA ALA A 497 -27.62 -11.40 28.86
C ALA A 497 -27.75 -12.55 29.87
N THR A 498 -28.95 -13.13 29.98
CA THR A 498 -29.26 -14.28 30.83
C THR A 498 -29.89 -15.38 29.99
N LEU A 499 -29.35 -16.59 30.07
CA LEU A 499 -29.96 -17.78 29.48
C LEU A 499 -30.90 -18.43 30.49
N GLU A 500 -32.10 -18.80 30.06
CA GLU A 500 -33.08 -19.49 30.90
C GLU A 500 -32.61 -20.93 31.16
N PRO A 501 -32.53 -21.38 32.42
CA PRO A 501 -32.12 -22.75 32.73
C PRO A 501 -32.97 -23.81 32.01
N GLY A 502 -32.31 -24.78 31.36
CA GLY A 502 -32.95 -25.88 30.65
C GLY A 502 -33.55 -25.55 29.28
N LYS A 503 -33.60 -24.28 28.89
CA LYS A 503 -34.02 -23.89 27.55
C LYS A 503 -32.89 -24.11 26.55
N LYS A 504 -33.21 -24.57 25.35
CA LYS A 504 -32.34 -24.66 24.21
C LYS A 504 -32.56 -23.46 23.30
N TYR A 505 -31.47 -22.95 22.71
CA TYR A 505 -31.48 -21.78 21.83
C TYR A 505 -31.01 -22.19 20.44
N PRO A 506 -31.73 -21.89 19.36
CA PRO A 506 -31.23 -22.14 18.02
C PRO A 506 -29.94 -21.36 17.77
N VAL A 507 -28.97 -22.01 17.14
CA VAL A 507 -27.65 -21.46 16.84
C VAL A 507 -27.61 -20.94 15.41
N VAL A 508 -27.10 -19.75 15.22
CA VAL A 508 -26.77 -19.18 13.90
C VAL A 508 -25.27 -18.92 13.81
N MET A 509 -24.65 -19.44 12.75
CA MET A 509 -23.24 -19.19 12.44
C MET A 509 -23.15 -18.15 11.35
N PHE A 510 -22.33 -17.12 11.54
CA PHE A 510 -22.03 -16.13 10.51
C PHE A 510 -20.72 -16.45 9.82
N VAL A 511 -20.70 -16.42 8.48
CA VAL A 511 -19.53 -16.74 7.66
C VAL A 511 -19.13 -15.52 6.85
N HIS A 512 -17.93 -15.01 7.04
CA HIS A 512 -17.34 -13.93 6.23
C HIS A 512 -16.36 -14.45 5.18
N GLY A 513 -15.82 -13.58 4.33
CA GLY A 513 -14.84 -13.93 3.28
C GLY A 513 -13.49 -14.37 3.83
N ALA A 514 -12.85 -15.35 3.19
CA ALA A 514 -11.54 -15.85 3.54
C ALA A 514 -10.38 -14.98 3.00
N GLY A 515 -9.24 -15.05 3.68
CA GLY A 515 -7.93 -14.58 3.20
C GLY A 515 -7.57 -13.13 3.53
N TYR A 516 -8.55 -12.22 3.61
CA TYR A 516 -8.27 -10.78 3.74
C TYR A 516 -9.21 -10.04 4.70
N LEU A 517 -9.98 -10.77 5.49
CA LEU A 517 -10.87 -10.21 6.49
C LEU A 517 -10.50 -10.65 7.89
N GLN A 518 -10.67 -9.74 8.83
CA GLN A 518 -10.75 -9.99 10.26
C GLN A 518 -12.05 -9.33 10.73
N ASN A 519 -12.99 -10.13 11.22
CA ASN A 519 -14.29 -9.64 11.68
C ASN A 519 -14.38 -9.60 13.21
N VAL A 520 -13.63 -10.47 13.89
CA VAL A 520 -13.58 -10.53 15.36
C VAL A 520 -12.66 -9.45 15.90
N THR A 521 -13.13 -8.21 15.85
CA THR A 521 -12.43 -7.05 16.39
C THR A 521 -13.33 -6.26 17.33
N GLN A 522 -12.75 -5.38 18.13
CA GLN A 522 -13.52 -4.40 18.92
C GLN A 522 -13.99 -3.20 18.08
N ARG A 523 -13.57 -3.09 16.83
CA ARG A 523 -13.98 -2.03 15.91
C ARG A 523 -15.44 -2.16 15.50
N PHE A 524 -16.02 -1.06 15.00
CA PHE A 524 -17.28 -1.08 14.29
C PHE A 524 -17.13 -1.97 13.05
N PRO A 525 -18.01 -2.96 12.84
CA PRO A 525 -17.76 -3.98 11.82
C PRO A 525 -18.03 -3.45 10.41
N VAL A 526 -17.30 -3.98 9.44
CA VAL A 526 -17.62 -3.82 8.02
C VAL A 526 -19.03 -4.37 7.74
N TYR A 527 -19.34 -5.49 8.37
CA TYR A 527 -20.65 -6.15 8.32
C TYR A 527 -21.62 -5.56 9.36
N PHE A 528 -21.80 -4.24 9.39
CA PHE A 528 -22.66 -3.58 10.40
C PHE A 528 -24.13 -3.91 10.26
N ARG A 529 -24.64 -4.19 9.02
CA ARG A 529 -26.02 -4.61 8.78
C ARG A 529 -26.27 -5.99 9.33
N GLU A 530 -25.35 -6.90 9.08
CA GLU A 530 -25.37 -8.26 9.61
C GLU A 530 -25.27 -8.25 11.14
N GLN A 531 -24.43 -7.41 11.74
CA GLN A 531 -24.39 -7.23 13.20
C GLN A 531 -25.73 -6.72 13.77
N MET A 532 -26.41 -5.80 13.09
CA MET A 532 -27.76 -5.37 13.47
C MET A 532 -28.77 -6.52 13.34
N PHE A 533 -28.63 -7.36 12.32
CA PHE A 533 -29.43 -8.57 12.16
C PHE A 533 -29.12 -9.60 13.25
N HIS A 534 -27.90 -9.76 13.69
CA HIS A 534 -27.53 -10.59 14.85
C HIS A 534 -28.26 -10.13 16.12
N ASN A 535 -28.38 -8.82 16.35
CA ASN A 535 -29.18 -8.29 17.46
C ASN A 535 -30.65 -8.70 17.36
N LEU A 536 -31.24 -8.56 16.16
CA LEU A 536 -32.63 -8.98 15.91
C LEU A 536 -32.81 -10.50 16.17
N LEU A 537 -31.86 -11.32 15.75
CA LEU A 537 -31.88 -12.76 16.03
C LEU A 537 -31.87 -13.05 17.53
N VAL A 538 -31.01 -12.36 18.29
CA VAL A 538 -30.96 -12.53 19.75
C VAL A 538 -32.24 -12.08 20.41
N GLU A 539 -32.87 -10.96 19.97
CA GLU A 539 -34.19 -10.52 20.41
C GLU A 539 -35.30 -11.58 20.12
N LYS A 540 -35.08 -12.40 19.09
CA LYS A 540 -35.98 -13.51 18.71
C LYS A 540 -35.63 -14.85 19.39
N GLY A 541 -34.65 -14.84 20.31
CA GLY A 541 -34.30 -16.02 21.08
C GLY A 541 -33.27 -16.94 20.42
N TYR A 542 -32.51 -16.44 19.46
CA TYR A 542 -31.35 -17.15 18.89
C TYR A 542 -30.08 -16.76 19.62
N ILE A 543 -29.05 -17.58 19.45
CA ILE A 543 -27.67 -17.20 19.75
C ILE A 543 -26.85 -17.23 18.47
N VAL A 544 -25.93 -16.27 18.31
CA VAL A 544 -25.16 -16.13 17.07
C VAL A 544 -23.67 -16.19 17.38
N LEU A 545 -22.92 -16.95 16.57
CA LEU A 545 -21.46 -17.00 16.62
C LEU A 545 -20.88 -16.55 15.29
N ASP A 546 -20.00 -15.55 15.35
CA ASP A 546 -19.30 -14.95 14.22
C ASP A 546 -17.79 -15.15 14.44
N MET A 547 -17.16 -16.01 13.62
CA MET A 547 -15.83 -16.55 13.86
C MET A 547 -14.82 -16.07 12.85
N ASP A 548 -13.61 -15.75 13.32
CA ASP A 548 -12.41 -15.59 12.48
C ASP A 548 -11.71 -16.95 12.33
N TYR A 549 -12.27 -17.80 11.49
CA TYR A 549 -11.76 -19.14 11.18
C TYR A 549 -10.37 -19.10 10.51
N ARG A 550 -9.68 -20.25 10.43
CA ARG A 550 -8.40 -20.37 9.72
C ARG A 550 -8.53 -19.87 8.28
N ALA A 551 -7.80 -18.87 7.92
CA ALA A 551 -7.74 -18.02 6.73
C ALA A 551 -8.10 -16.55 7.00
N SER A 552 -8.46 -16.18 8.21
CA SER A 552 -8.71 -14.78 8.58
C SER A 552 -7.39 -14.02 8.79
N LEU A 553 -7.42 -12.67 8.66
CA LEU A 553 -6.30 -11.79 8.95
C LEU A 553 -6.16 -11.52 10.46
N GLY A 554 -4.98 -11.02 10.87
CA GLY A 554 -4.72 -10.55 12.22
C GLY A 554 -4.18 -11.63 13.18
N TYR A 555 -4.01 -12.84 12.69
CA TYR A 555 -3.56 -14.00 13.46
C TYR A 555 -2.21 -14.56 12.99
N GLY A 556 -1.50 -13.79 12.16
CA GLY A 556 -0.22 -14.16 11.57
C GLY A 556 -0.34 -14.98 10.29
N ARG A 557 0.83 -15.20 9.68
CA ARG A 557 0.99 -15.83 8.37
C ARG A 557 0.40 -17.24 8.30
N ASN A 558 0.72 -18.09 9.27
CA ASN A 558 0.33 -19.51 9.22
C ASN A 558 -1.20 -19.68 9.32
N TRP A 559 -1.87 -18.85 10.13
CA TRP A 559 -3.33 -18.84 10.23
C TRP A 559 -3.95 -18.41 8.89
N ARG A 560 -3.49 -17.30 8.33
CA ARG A 560 -3.97 -16.77 7.07
C ARG A 560 -3.79 -17.74 5.89
N THR A 561 -2.68 -18.47 5.84
CA THR A 561 -2.36 -19.36 4.72
C THR A 561 -2.85 -20.80 4.93
N ALA A 562 -3.48 -21.12 6.05
CA ALA A 562 -3.93 -22.47 6.39
C ALA A 562 -4.84 -23.13 5.34
N ILE A 563 -5.59 -22.34 4.57
CA ILE A 563 -6.47 -22.83 3.50
C ILE A 563 -5.74 -23.17 2.20
N TYR A 564 -4.43 -22.94 2.12
CA TYR A 564 -3.72 -23.13 0.85
C TYR A 564 -3.88 -24.53 0.31
N ARG A 565 -4.50 -24.65 -0.91
CA ARG A 565 -4.82 -25.89 -1.63
C ARG A 565 -5.80 -26.82 -0.91
N GLN A 566 -6.48 -26.37 0.12
CA GLN A 566 -7.50 -27.12 0.86
C GLN A 566 -8.69 -26.25 1.30
N MET A 567 -8.97 -25.19 0.52
CA MET A 567 -10.07 -24.28 0.77
C MET A 567 -11.40 -25.03 0.96
N GLY A 568 -12.16 -24.65 2.00
CA GLY A 568 -13.41 -25.31 2.40
C GLY A 568 -13.22 -26.42 3.44
N HIS A 569 -11.99 -26.85 3.73
CA HIS A 569 -11.72 -27.92 4.69
C HIS A 569 -11.41 -27.38 6.10
N PRO A 570 -10.34 -26.60 6.34
CA PRO A 570 -10.04 -26.08 7.67
C PRO A 570 -11.10 -25.09 8.18
N GLU A 571 -11.73 -24.34 7.26
CA GLU A 571 -12.83 -23.44 7.63
C GLU A 571 -14.03 -24.20 8.17
N LEU A 572 -14.43 -25.31 7.50
CA LEU A 572 -15.53 -26.14 7.94
C LEU A 572 -15.25 -26.81 9.29
N GLU A 573 -14.03 -27.30 9.50
CA GLU A 573 -13.59 -27.86 10.78
C GLU A 573 -13.79 -26.86 11.92
N ASP A 574 -13.31 -25.60 11.73
CA ASP A 574 -13.44 -24.54 12.73
C ASP A 574 -14.91 -24.20 13.02
N TYR A 575 -15.78 -24.20 12.01
CA TYR A 575 -17.22 -24.00 12.20
C TYR A 575 -17.90 -25.16 12.95
N ILE A 576 -17.52 -26.40 12.68
CA ILE A 576 -18.01 -27.57 13.41
C ILE A 576 -17.59 -27.48 14.89
N ASP A 577 -16.35 -27.10 15.17
CA ASP A 577 -15.87 -26.85 16.53
C ASP A 577 -16.71 -25.76 17.21
N GLY A 578 -17.01 -24.66 16.48
CA GLY A 578 -17.87 -23.57 16.95
C GLY A 578 -19.28 -24.03 17.31
N VAL A 579 -19.92 -24.83 16.46
CA VAL A 579 -21.26 -25.39 16.72
C VAL A 579 -21.24 -26.28 17.96
N ASN A 580 -20.29 -27.22 18.02
CA ASN A 580 -20.15 -28.15 19.17
C ASN A 580 -19.90 -27.38 20.47
N TRP A 581 -19.08 -26.33 20.42
CA TRP A 581 -18.81 -25.48 21.58
C TRP A 581 -20.05 -24.72 22.04
N MET A 582 -20.87 -24.20 21.11
CA MET A 582 -22.14 -23.53 21.42
C MET A 582 -23.14 -24.48 22.08
N VAL A 583 -23.26 -25.71 21.58
CA VAL A 583 -24.14 -26.75 22.15
C VAL A 583 -23.69 -27.14 23.57
N ALA A 584 -22.39 -27.32 23.77
CA ALA A 584 -21.85 -27.75 25.04
C ALA A 584 -21.87 -26.67 26.14
N ASN A 585 -21.63 -25.40 25.77
CA ASN A 585 -21.34 -24.34 26.75
C ASN A 585 -22.41 -23.23 26.80
N HIS A 586 -23.27 -23.10 25.78
CA HIS A 586 -24.22 -22.00 25.67
C HIS A 586 -25.67 -22.43 25.42
N GLN A 587 -26.03 -23.65 25.83
CA GLN A 587 -27.39 -24.19 25.66
C GLN A 587 -27.87 -24.19 24.20
N GLY A 588 -26.92 -24.25 23.25
CA GLY A 588 -27.25 -24.29 21.82
C GLY A 588 -28.06 -25.53 21.47
N ASP A 589 -29.01 -25.36 20.54
CA ASP A 589 -29.73 -26.44 19.88
C ASP A 589 -29.15 -26.58 18.47
N ALA A 590 -28.70 -27.79 18.12
CA ALA A 590 -27.97 -28.07 16.88
C ALA A 590 -28.91 -28.47 15.75
#